data_0ce13a5b3d5094a39cf198c090c16130
#
_entry.id   0ce13a5b3d5094a39cf198c090c16130
#
_cell.length_a   1.000
_cell.length_b   1.000
_cell.length_c   1.000
_cell.angle_alpha   90.00
_cell.angle_beta   90.00
_cell.angle_gamma   90.00
#
_symmetry.space_group_name_H-M   'P 1'
#
loop_
_entity.id
_entity.type
_entity.pdbx_description
1 polymer ?
#
loop_
_entity_poly.entity_id
_entity_poly.type
_entity_poly.pdbx_seq_one_letter_code
_entity_poly.pdbx_strand_id
1 'polypeptide(L)'
;MTLYADNTQSEGESSSSVLLEMIYGSQKSQALFVAAKLGIADILSNGSKTADELAKATGVNSKTIYHLMRMLCSVGVFSTEDNDKFILNPMGKHLLTGTSDSLRGTVMAMGDELYRAWGSLLYSMKTGEIAFDYTFNMSMYSYLKLNSEVNENFNEFLKETTREWLLPVLEAYDFSEVKTLVDVGGGFGTLTAG
;
A
#
# COMPACT_ATOMS: atom_id res chain seq x y z
N MET A 1 11.78 7.42 -21.82
CA MET A 1 10.97 8.16 -20.85
C MET A 1 11.39 7.68 -19.47
N THR A 2 12.15 8.51 -18.76
CA THR A 2 12.89 8.13 -17.55
C THR A 2 11.91 8.15 -16.38
N LEU A 3 11.45 6.97 -15.94
CA LEU A 3 10.60 6.79 -14.74
C LEU A 3 11.37 6.93 -13.41
N TYR A 4 12.60 7.41 -13.46
CA TYR A 4 13.38 7.75 -12.28
C TYR A 4 13.47 9.26 -12.21
N ALA A 5 12.72 9.85 -11.30
CA ALA A 5 12.92 11.23 -10.90
C ALA A 5 14.40 11.43 -10.58
N ASP A 6 14.95 12.49 -11.12
CA ASP A 6 16.30 12.98 -10.80
C ASP A 6 16.38 13.05 -9.27
N ASN A 7 17.17 12.15 -8.68
CA ASN A 7 17.35 12.05 -7.26
C ASN A 7 18.25 13.22 -6.82
N THR A 8 17.69 14.44 -6.87
CA THR A 8 18.29 15.58 -6.21
C THR A 8 18.26 15.28 -4.71
N GLN A 9 19.33 14.64 -4.23
CA GLN A 9 19.59 14.44 -2.81
C GLN A 9 19.39 15.80 -2.14
N SER A 10 18.44 15.86 -1.22
CA SER A 10 18.37 16.99 -0.27
C SER A 10 19.73 17.06 0.41
N GLU A 11 20.39 18.20 0.31
CA GLU A 11 21.69 18.44 0.93
C GLU A 11 21.56 18.13 2.43
N GLY A 12 22.03 16.95 2.87
CA GLY A 12 22.02 16.55 4.28
C GLY A 12 21.92 15.05 4.58
N GLU A 13 21.38 14.21 3.69
CA GLU A 13 21.32 12.76 3.94
C GLU A 13 22.53 12.05 3.34
N SER A 14 23.22 11.21 4.15
CA SER A 14 24.30 10.38 3.64
C SER A 14 23.76 9.27 2.75
N SER A 15 24.50 8.87 1.70
CA SER A 15 24.12 7.75 0.81
C SER A 15 23.86 6.47 1.60
N SER A 16 24.55 6.26 2.74
CA SER A 16 24.32 5.12 3.63
C SER A 16 22.98 5.21 4.35
N SER A 17 22.53 6.40 4.74
CA SER A 17 21.21 6.59 5.36
C SER A 17 20.09 6.25 4.36
N VAL A 18 20.20 6.72 3.11
CA VAL A 18 19.25 6.37 2.04
C VAL A 18 19.22 4.86 1.79
N LEU A 19 20.37 4.20 1.74
CA LEU A 19 20.44 2.74 1.57
C LEU A 19 19.81 2.01 2.76
N LEU A 20 20.03 2.46 3.99
CA LEU A 20 19.38 1.89 5.17
C LEU A 20 17.86 2.06 5.13
N GLU A 21 17.36 3.20 4.68
CA GLU A 21 15.93 3.42 4.46
C GLU A 21 15.33 2.40 3.49
N MET A 22 16.00 2.12 2.37
CA MET A 22 15.57 1.10 1.40
C MET A 22 15.57 -0.31 2.02
N ILE A 23 16.60 -0.66 2.81
CA ILE A 23 16.72 -1.96 3.48
C ILE A 23 15.54 -2.15 4.47
N TYR A 24 15.20 -1.13 5.25
CA TYR A 24 14.10 -1.18 6.22
C TYR A 24 12.71 -0.95 5.58
N GLY A 25 12.64 -0.64 4.30
CA GLY A 25 11.37 -0.43 3.58
C GLY A 25 10.42 -1.62 3.68
N SER A 26 10.95 -2.83 3.60
CA SER A 26 10.16 -4.07 3.74
C SER A 26 9.47 -4.21 5.10
N GLN A 27 10.13 -3.77 6.18
CA GLN A 27 9.55 -3.80 7.53
C GLN A 27 8.46 -2.75 7.68
N LYS A 28 8.66 -1.53 7.14
CA LYS A 28 7.65 -0.46 7.11
C LYS A 28 6.40 -0.94 6.35
N SER A 29 6.60 -1.56 5.16
CA SER A 29 5.52 -2.10 4.34
C SER A 29 4.72 -3.18 5.08
N GLN A 30 5.39 -4.12 5.77
CA GLN A 30 4.71 -5.16 6.54
C GLN A 30 3.97 -4.61 7.76
N ALA A 31 4.50 -3.58 8.43
CA ALA A 31 3.79 -2.92 9.54
C ALA A 31 2.51 -2.22 9.05
N LEU A 32 2.57 -1.54 7.89
CA LEU A 32 1.40 -0.94 7.24
C LEU A 32 0.36 -1.99 6.88
N PHE A 33 0.79 -3.10 6.27
CA PHE A 33 -0.10 -4.21 5.91
C PHE A 33 -0.83 -4.78 7.13
N VAL A 34 -0.12 -5.06 8.21
CA VAL A 34 -0.74 -5.57 9.44
C VAL A 34 -1.73 -4.58 10.02
N ALA A 35 -1.42 -3.28 10.06
CA ALA A 35 -2.35 -2.26 10.54
C ALA A 35 -3.61 -2.16 9.66
N ALA A 36 -3.46 -2.21 8.33
CA ALA A 36 -4.58 -2.22 7.38
C ALA A 36 -5.43 -3.50 7.50
N LYS A 37 -4.80 -4.67 7.64
CA LYS A 37 -5.46 -5.97 7.81
C LYS A 37 -6.28 -6.02 9.10
N LEU A 38 -5.78 -5.42 10.17
CA LEU A 38 -6.47 -5.30 11.46
C LEU A 38 -7.51 -4.18 11.51
N GLY A 39 -7.64 -3.34 10.47
CA GLY A 39 -8.58 -2.23 10.43
C GLY A 39 -8.29 -1.13 11.46
N ILE A 40 -7.01 -0.90 11.80
CA ILE A 40 -6.62 0.04 12.86
C ILE A 40 -7.11 1.45 12.58
N ALA A 41 -7.02 1.93 11.33
CA ALA A 41 -7.49 3.25 10.95
C ALA A 41 -9.01 3.40 11.18
N ASP A 42 -9.79 2.40 10.79
CA ASP A 42 -11.25 2.40 10.99
C ASP A 42 -11.62 2.39 12.48
N ILE A 43 -10.87 1.65 13.31
CA ILE A 43 -11.08 1.65 14.77
C ILE A 43 -10.77 3.04 15.36
N LEU A 44 -9.66 3.66 14.93
CA LEU A 44 -9.22 4.97 15.42
C LEU A 44 -10.07 6.13 14.87
N SER A 45 -10.83 5.93 13.79
CA SER A 45 -11.78 6.94 13.29
C SER A 45 -12.89 7.28 14.30
N ASN A 46 -13.16 6.35 15.23
CA ASN A 46 -14.13 6.50 16.30
C ASN A 46 -13.53 7.06 17.61
N GLY A 47 -12.35 7.66 17.53
CA GLY A 47 -11.64 8.27 18.66
C GLY A 47 -10.38 7.50 19.07
N SER A 48 -9.60 8.16 19.94
CA SER A 48 -8.32 7.61 20.43
C SER A 48 -8.49 6.29 21.18
N LYS A 49 -7.48 5.42 21.09
CA LYS A 49 -7.47 4.09 21.74
C LYS A 49 -6.13 3.81 22.39
N THR A 50 -6.15 3.15 23.52
CA THR A 50 -4.97 2.51 24.11
C THR A 50 -4.62 1.22 23.36
N ALA A 51 -3.42 0.68 23.58
CA ALA A 51 -3.03 -0.61 23.03
C ALA A 51 -3.95 -1.76 23.49
N ASP A 52 -4.43 -1.73 24.74
CA ASP A 52 -5.35 -2.73 25.27
C ASP A 52 -6.72 -2.68 24.58
N GLU A 53 -7.24 -1.48 24.30
CA GLU A 53 -8.49 -1.30 23.56
C GLU A 53 -8.36 -1.76 22.10
N LEU A 54 -7.24 -1.46 21.45
CA LEU A 54 -6.96 -1.96 20.09
C LEU A 54 -6.81 -3.49 20.07
N ALA A 55 -6.08 -4.05 21.05
CA ALA A 55 -5.91 -5.50 21.18
C ALA A 55 -7.26 -6.21 21.37
N LYS A 56 -8.12 -5.65 22.20
CA LYS A 56 -9.48 -6.17 22.43
C LYS A 56 -10.33 -6.11 21.16
N ALA A 57 -10.26 -5.02 20.41
CA ALA A 57 -11.03 -4.82 19.18
C ALA A 57 -10.59 -5.74 18.04
N THR A 58 -9.27 -6.06 17.97
CA THR A 58 -8.66 -6.83 16.86
C THR A 58 -8.39 -8.30 17.21
N GLY A 59 -8.50 -8.68 18.49
CA GLY A 59 -8.22 -10.03 18.95
C GLY A 59 -6.74 -10.39 19.00
N VAL A 60 -5.83 -9.40 18.99
CA VAL A 60 -4.37 -9.63 19.02
C VAL A 60 -3.77 -9.34 20.40
N ASN A 61 -2.48 -9.67 20.58
CA ASN A 61 -1.77 -9.43 21.83
C ASN A 61 -1.50 -7.93 22.06
N SER A 62 -1.84 -7.41 23.25
CA SER A 62 -1.71 -5.99 23.61
C SER A 62 -0.27 -5.47 23.54
N LYS A 63 0.71 -6.23 24.06
CA LYS A 63 2.12 -5.84 24.01
C LYS A 63 2.62 -5.74 22.58
N THR A 64 2.23 -6.67 21.73
CA THR A 64 2.68 -6.70 20.33
C THR A 64 2.07 -5.58 19.51
N ILE A 65 0.76 -5.30 19.68
CA ILE A 65 0.11 -4.19 18.98
C ILE A 65 0.65 -2.85 19.45
N TYR A 66 1.02 -2.70 20.74
CA TYR A 66 1.69 -1.50 21.23
C TYR A 66 3.00 -1.23 20.47
N HIS A 67 3.84 -2.25 20.26
CA HIS A 67 5.09 -2.08 19.49
C HIS A 67 4.83 -1.75 18.02
N LEU A 68 3.84 -2.39 17.38
CA LEU A 68 3.42 -2.06 16.03
C LEU A 68 3.00 -0.58 15.92
N MET A 69 2.12 -0.14 16.81
CA MET A 69 1.62 1.23 16.80
C MET A 69 2.73 2.25 17.09
N ARG A 70 3.65 1.95 18.02
CA ARG A 70 4.82 2.80 18.29
C ARG A 70 5.71 2.95 17.05
N MET A 71 5.96 1.85 16.32
CA MET A 71 6.69 1.89 15.06
C MET A 71 5.98 2.75 14.02
N LEU A 72 4.66 2.57 13.84
CA LEU A 72 3.89 3.33 12.86
C LEU A 72 3.79 4.82 13.23
N CYS A 73 3.75 5.16 14.52
CA CYS A 73 3.86 6.54 14.98
C CYS A 73 5.24 7.14 14.68
N SER A 74 6.32 6.36 14.85
CA SER A 74 7.69 6.86 14.58
C SER A 74 7.94 7.20 13.12
N VAL A 75 7.17 6.60 12.20
CA VAL A 75 7.22 6.91 10.76
C VAL A 75 6.04 7.80 10.31
N GLY A 76 5.28 8.37 11.24
CA GLY A 76 4.26 9.38 10.98
C GLY A 76 2.89 8.87 10.51
N VAL A 77 2.68 7.54 10.45
CA VAL A 77 1.40 6.96 9.97
C VAL A 77 0.26 7.18 10.96
N PHE A 78 0.54 7.10 12.25
CA PHE A 78 -0.37 7.45 13.34
C PHE A 78 0.32 8.43 14.28
N SER A 79 -0.42 8.94 15.26
CA SER A 79 0.13 9.81 16.30
C SER A 79 -0.28 9.30 17.69
N THR A 80 0.32 9.87 18.72
CA THR A 80 -0.06 9.62 20.11
C THR A 80 -0.59 10.90 20.75
N GLU A 81 -1.50 10.76 21.69
CA GLU A 81 -1.91 11.81 22.62
C GLU A 81 -1.61 11.37 24.07
N ASP A 82 -1.98 12.21 25.04
CA ASP A 82 -1.78 11.95 26.46
C ASP A 82 -2.31 10.56 26.89
N ASN A 83 -1.65 9.95 27.89
CA ASN A 83 -1.96 8.62 28.42
C ASN A 83 -1.74 7.45 27.44
N ASP A 84 -0.73 7.52 26.58
CA ASP A 84 -0.35 6.45 25.64
C ASP A 84 -1.48 5.99 24.70
N LYS A 85 -2.41 6.90 24.37
CA LYS A 85 -3.43 6.63 23.37
C LYS A 85 -2.95 6.94 21.97
N PHE A 86 -3.34 6.10 21.04
CA PHE A 86 -3.09 6.27 19.60
C PHE A 86 -4.27 7.01 18.96
N ILE A 87 -3.96 7.88 18.03
CA ILE A 87 -4.94 8.67 17.27
C ILE A 87 -4.69 8.56 15.77
N LEU A 88 -5.79 8.67 15.02
CA LEU A 88 -5.76 8.79 13.58
C LEU A 88 -5.29 10.20 13.19
N ASN A 89 -4.26 10.28 12.35
CA ASN A 89 -3.76 11.54 11.81
C ASN A 89 -4.03 11.64 10.28
N PRO A 90 -3.69 12.75 9.60
CA PRO A 90 -3.93 12.88 8.15
C PRO A 90 -3.35 11.74 7.32
N MET A 91 -2.13 11.27 7.61
CA MET A 91 -1.51 10.15 6.87
C MET A 91 -2.26 8.83 7.11
N GLY A 92 -2.61 8.54 8.35
CA GLY A 92 -3.36 7.33 8.71
C GLY A 92 -4.77 7.27 8.10
N LYS A 93 -5.36 8.41 7.73
CA LYS A 93 -6.67 8.45 7.06
C LYS A 93 -6.66 7.76 5.69
N HIS A 94 -5.52 7.73 5.00
CA HIS A 94 -5.38 6.98 3.75
C HIS A 94 -5.46 5.45 3.92
N LEU A 95 -5.54 4.96 5.16
CA LEU A 95 -5.78 3.53 5.45
C LEU A 95 -7.25 3.22 5.80
N LEU A 96 -8.14 4.22 5.78
CA LEU A 96 -9.58 4.04 6.01
C LEU A 96 -10.22 3.23 4.89
N THR A 97 -11.19 2.40 5.26
CA THR A 97 -11.99 1.65 4.30
C THR A 97 -12.99 2.56 3.60
N GLY A 98 -13.09 2.48 2.27
CA GLY A 98 -14.15 3.10 1.47
C GLY A 98 -14.07 4.61 1.31
N THR A 99 -12.96 5.26 1.65
CA THR A 99 -12.72 6.67 1.33
C THR A 99 -12.16 6.83 -0.08
N SER A 100 -12.46 7.97 -0.72
CA SER A 100 -12.05 8.23 -2.10
C SER A 100 -10.53 8.36 -2.28
N ASP A 101 -9.80 8.70 -1.23
CA ASP A 101 -8.36 8.87 -1.17
C ASP A 101 -7.64 7.73 -0.42
N SER A 102 -8.34 6.60 -0.22
CA SER A 102 -7.76 5.41 0.39
C SER A 102 -6.60 4.86 -0.44
N LEU A 103 -5.59 4.34 0.25
CA LEU A 103 -4.50 3.52 -0.26
C LEU A 103 -4.51 2.13 0.39
N ARG A 104 -5.61 1.79 1.08
CA ARG A 104 -5.74 0.53 1.80
C ARG A 104 -5.64 -0.68 0.87
N GLY A 105 -6.26 -0.61 -0.32
CA GLY A 105 -6.18 -1.67 -1.33
C GLY A 105 -4.74 -1.91 -1.78
N THR A 106 -4.00 -0.84 -2.03
CA THR A 106 -2.57 -0.88 -2.36
C THR A 106 -1.75 -1.55 -1.25
N VAL A 107 -1.96 -1.14 0.00
CA VAL A 107 -1.26 -1.72 1.16
C VAL A 107 -1.59 -3.20 1.31
N MET A 108 -2.85 -3.60 1.12
CA MET A 108 -3.27 -4.99 1.21
C MET A 108 -2.67 -5.85 0.09
N ALA A 109 -2.73 -5.40 -1.16
CA ALA A 109 -2.17 -6.14 -2.31
C ALA A 109 -0.64 -6.25 -2.24
N MET A 110 0.06 -5.16 -1.85
CA MET A 110 1.51 -5.13 -1.77
C MET A 110 2.07 -5.84 -0.52
N GLY A 111 1.26 -6.05 0.51
CA GLY A 111 1.71 -6.56 1.80
C GLY A 111 1.68 -8.08 1.98
N ASP A 112 0.96 -8.84 1.16
CA ASP A 112 0.87 -10.30 1.25
C ASP A 112 1.37 -10.98 -0.04
N GLU A 113 0.50 -11.25 -1.00
CA GLU A 113 0.86 -12.09 -2.16
C GLU A 113 2.01 -11.50 -2.97
N LEU A 114 1.93 -10.21 -3.30
CA LEU A 114 2.99 -9.55 -4.04
C LEU A 114 4.28 -9.47 -3.22
N TYR A 115 4.20 -9.21 -1.90
CA TYR A 115 5.37 -9.22 -1.03
C TYR A 115 6.09 -10.58 -1.05
N ARG A 116 5.32 -11.67 -0.97
CA ARG A 116 5.87 -13.03 -1.00
C ARG A 116 6.50 -13.35 -2.36
N ALA A 117 5.88 -12.92 -3.46
CA ALA A 117 6.44 -13.06 -4.81
C ALA A 117 7.75 -12.25 -4.95
N TRP A 118 7.82 -11.02 -4.44
CA TRP A 118 9.05 -10.23 -4.39
C TRP A 118 10.16 -10.89 -3.58
N GLY A 119 9.82 -11.66 -2.54
CA GLY A 119 10.79 -12.50 -1.80
C GLY A 119 11.49 -13.57 -2.66
N SER A 120 10.89 -13.93 -3.78
CA SER A 120 11.43 -14.88 -4.77
C SER A 120 12.09 -14.20 -5.97
N LEU A 121 12.40 -12.90 -5.92
CA LEU A 121 12.98 -12.15 -7.04
C LEU A 121 14.27 -12.78 -7.59
N LEU A 122 15.11 -13.35 -6.71
CA LEU A 122 16.35 -14.01 -7.15
C LEU A 122 16.09 -15.20 -8.07
N TYR A 123 14.97 -15.91 -7.91
CA TYR A 123 14.54 -16.96 -8.83
C TYR A 123 14.30 -16.40 -10.22
N SER A 124 13.52 -15.32 -10.36
CA SER A 124 13.29 -14.66 -11.65
C SER A 124 14.58 -14.18 -12.30
N MET A 125 15.50 -13.61 -11.51
CA MET A 125 16.79 -13.14 -12.03
C MET A 125 17.67 -14.27 -12.58
N LYS A 126 17.55 -15.48 -12.03
CA LYS A 126 18.32 -16.65 -12.47
C LYS A 126 17.69 -17.39 -13.65
N THR A 127 16.38 -17.41 -13.74
CA THR A 127 15.62 -18.27 -14.68
C THR A 127 14.95 -17.50 -15.81
N GLY A 128 14.63 -16.21 -15.59
CA GLY A 128 13.76 -15.41 -16.47
C GLY A 128 12.26 -15.71 -16.28
N GLU A 129 11.91 -16.62 -15.38
CA GLU A 129 10.53 -17.00 -15.11
C GLU A 129 9.87 -16.08 -14.06
N ILE A 130 8.53 -16.10 -13.98
CA ILE A 130 7.75 -15.24 -13.11
C ILE A 130 7.82 -15.73 -11.65
N ALA A 131 8.31 -14.89 -10.74
CA ALA A 131 8.43 -15.21 -9.31
C ALA A 131 7.08 -15.53 -8.65
N PHE A 132 5.99 -14.89 -9.07
CA PHE A 132 4.65 -15.18 -8.56
C PHE A 132 4.25 -16.64 -8.88
N ASP A 133 4.44 -17.07 -10.12
CA ASP A 133 4.07 -18.41 -10.57
C ASP A 133 4.89 -19.47 -9.81
N TYR A 134 6.18 -19.19 -9.58
CA TYR A 134 7.04 -20.04 -8.74
C TYR A 134 6.55 -20.13 -7.30
N THR A 135 6.16 -18.98 -6.70
CA THR A 135 5.79 -18.90 -5.28
C THR A 135 4.43 -19.59 -5.02
N PHE A 136 3.49 -19.45 -5.94
CA PHE A 136 2.10 -19.90 -5.76
C PHE A 136 1.72 -21.10 -6.65
N ASN A 137 2.63 -21.64 -7.47
CA ASN A 137 2.43 -22.72 -8.43
C ASN A 137 1.30 -22.47 -9.43
N MET A 138 0.99 -21.21 -9.71
CA MET A 138 0.00 -20.77 -10.70
C MET A 138 0.17 -19.31 -11.05
N SER A 139 -0.38 -18.89 -12.21
CA SER A 139 -0.36 -17.49 -12.61
C SER A 139 -1.17 -16.61 -11.65
N MET A 140 -0.78 -15.35 -11.54
CA MET A 140 -1.47 -14.36 -10.70
C MET A 140 -2.96 -14.27 -11.02
N TYR A 141 -3.35 -14.24 -12.30
CA TYR A 141 -4.76 -14.17 -12.67
C TYR A 141 -5.55 -15.45 -12.32
N SER A 142 -4.89 -16.61 -12.36
CA SER A 142 -5.51 -17.87 -11.88
C SER A 142 -5.71 -17.85 -10.38
N TYR A 143 -4.72 -17.33 -9.64
CA TYR A 143 -4.79 -17.16 -8.19
C TYR A 143 -5.91 -16.22 -7.77
N LEU A 144 -6.03 -15.06 -8.43
CA LEU A 144 -7.08 -14.07 -8.16
C LEU A 144 -8.49 -14.65 -8.39
N LYS A 145 -8.69 -15.48 -9.42
CA LYS A 145 -9.98 -16.15 -9.67
C LYS A 145 -10.39 -17.10 -8.55
N LEU A 146 -9.44 -17.70 -7.83
CA LEU A 146 -9.69 -18.64 -6.74
C LEU A 146 -9.78 -17.95 -5.36
N ASN A 147 -9.34 -16.68 -5.25
CA ASN A 147 -9.23 -15.96 -3.99
C ASN A 147 -9.94 -14.61 -4.09
N SER A 148 -11.24 -14.58 -3.80
CA SER A 148 -12.08 -13.39 -4.02
C SER A 148 -11.62 -12.17 -3.20
N GLU A 149 -11.26 -12.35 -1.92
CA GLU A 149 -10.75 -11.25 -1.06
C GLU A 149 -9.47 -10.64 -1.65
N VAL A 150 -8.55 -11.48 -2.14
CA VAL A 150 -7.31 -11.01 -2.77
C VAL A 150 -7.60 -10.28 -4.07
N ASN A 151 -8.54 -10.79 -4.86
CA ASN A 151 -8.98 -10.15 -6.10
C ASN A 151 -9.62 -8.77 -5.83
N GLU A 152 -10.43 -8.65 -4.79
CA GLU A 152 -11.01 -7.36 -4.38
C GLU A 152 -9.91 -6.36 -4.00
N ASN A 153 -8.97 -6.74 -3.14
CA ASN A 153 -7.84 -5.90 -2.76
C ASN A 153 -6.98 -5.52 -3.97
N PHE A 154 -6.75 -6.45 -4.90
CA PHE A 154 -6.01 -6.19 -6.13
C PHE A 154 -6.73 -5.21 -7.07
N ASN A 155 -8.04 -5.31 -7.17
CA ASN A 155 -8.86 -4.38 -7.94
C ASN A 155 -8.86 -2.96 -7.33
N GLU A 156 -8.95 -2.86 -6.00
CA GLU A 156 -8.81 -1.56 -5.32
C GLU A 156 -7.39 -0.98 -5.52
N PHE A 157 -6.34 -1.77 -5.42
CA PHE A 157 -4.98 -1.37 -5.75
C PHE A 157 -4.87 -0.77 -7.16
N LEU A 158 -5.47 -1.43 -8.17
CA LEU A 158 -5.46 -0.90 -9.54
C LEU A 158 -6.21 0.45 -9.66
N LYS A 159 -7.34 0.61 -9.00
CA LYS A 159 -8.09 1.88 -8.97
C LYS A 159 -7.29 2.99 -8.28
N GLU A 160 -6.73 2.69 -7.11
CA GLU A 160 -5.95 3.64 -6.31
C GLU A 160 -4.72 4.12 -7.09
N THR A 161 -3.96 3.20 -7.71
CA THR A 161 -2.81 3.54 -8.55
C THR A 161 -3.18 4.31 -9.82
N THR A 162 -4.26 3.93 -10.50
CA THR A 162 -4.73 4.66 -11.69
C THR A 162 -5.11 6.10 -11.34
N ARG A 163 -5.75 6.31 -10.21
CA ARG A 163 -6.12 7.65 -9.74
C ARG A 163 -4.91 8.57 -9.55
N GLU A 164 -3.80 8.05 -9.02
CA GLU A 164 -2.56 8.82 -8.84
C GLU A 164 -1.94 9.27 -10.18
N TRP A 165 -2.16 8.49 -11.25
CA TRP A 165 -1.67 8.81 -12.59
C TRP A 165 -2.62 9.63 -13.44
N LEU A 166 -3.91 9.76 -13.06
CA LEU A 166 -4.93 10.39 -13.86
C LEU A 166 -4.60 11.86 -14.16
N LEU A 167 -4.37 12.67 -13.15
CA LEU A 167 -4.05 14.10 -13.34
C LEU A 167 -2.77 14.32 -14.15
N PRO A 168 -1.63 13.66 -13.87
CA PRO A 168 -0.45 13.77 -14.72
C PRO A 168 -0.67 13.39 -16.18
N VAL A 169 -1.54 12.42 -16.48
CA VAL A 169 -1.88 12.04 -17.85
C VAL A 169 -2.72 13.13 -18.54
N LEU A 170 -3.72 13.67 -17.83
CA LEU A 170 -4.58 14.74 -18.37
C LEU A 170 -3.80 16.05 -18.59
N GLU A 171 -2.81 16.34 -17.75
CA GLU A 171 -1.94 17.51 -17.93
C GLU A 171 -0.93 17.33 -19.06
N ALA A 172 -0.50 16.08 -19.32
CA ALA A 172 0.50 15.77 -20.33
C ALA A 172 -0.04 15.71 -21.76
N TYR A 173 -1.35 15.53 -21.95
CA TYR A 173 -1.97 15.37 -23.26
C TYR A 173 -3.31 16.08 -23.37
N ASP A 174 -3.52 16.84 -24.44
CA ASP A 174 -4.79 17.48 -24.76
C ASP A 174 -5.74 16.51 -25.46
N PHE A 175 -6.79 16.09 -24.77
CA PHE A 175 -7.81 15.18 -25.29
C PHE A 175 -8.98 15.90 -25.98
N SER A 176 -8.99 17.23 -26.08
CA SER A 176 -10.14 18.02 -26.61
C SER A 176 -10.57 17.66 -28.05
N GLU A 177 -9.61 17.25 -28.88
CA GLU A 177 -9.84 16.84 -30.27
C GLU A 177 -10.10 15.32 -30.43
N VAL A 178 -10.02 14.54 -29.35
CA VAL A 178 -10.19 13.08 -29.39
C VAL A 178 -11.67 12.73 -29.49
N LYS A 179 -12.09 12.09 -30.59
CA LYS A 179 -13.49 11.64 -30.80
C LYS A 179 -13.73 10.20 -30.33
N THR A 180 -12.68 9.40 -30.27
CA THR A 180 -12.76 7.99 -29.86
C THR A 180 -11.53 7.65 -29.07
N LEU A 181 -11.73 7.16 -27.84
CA LEU A 181 -10.69 6.63 -26.97
C LEU A 181 -10.88 5.14 -26.80
N VAL A 182 -9.82 4.36 -26.94
CA VAL A 182 -9.84 2.91 -26.74
C VAL A 182 -8.90 2.58 -25.59
N ASP A 183 -9.46 2.09 -24.50
CA ASP A 183 -8.71 1.67 -23.30
C ASP A 183 -8.47 0.17 -23.35
N VAL A 184 -7.24 -0.23 -23.66
CA VAL A 184 -6.85 -1.65 -23.75
C VAL A 184 -6.39 -2.13 -22.37
N GLY A 185 -7.18 -3.03 -21.76
CA GLY A 185 -6.92 -3.54 -20.43
C GLY A 185 -7.36 -2.58 -19.31
N GLY A 186 -8.23 -1.61 -19.62
CA GLY A 186 -8.67 -0.54 -18.72
C GLY A 186 -9.45 -0.95 -17.47
N GLY A 187 -9.63 -2.25 -17.24
CA GLY A 187 -10.28 -2.77 -16.03
C GLY A 187 -11.65 -2.15 -15.78
N PHE A 188 -11.79 -1.35 -14.74
CA PHE A 188 -13.04 -0.63 -14.42
C PHE A 188 -13.21 0.69 -15.19
N GLY A 189 -12.31 1.02 -16.10
CA GLY A 189 -12.37 2.26 -16.88
C GLY A 189 -12.05 3.51 -16.06
N THR A 190 -11.33 3.39 -14.96
CA THR A 190 -11.01 4.52 -14.07
C THR A 190 -10.27 5.65 -14.81
N LEU A 191 -9.36 5.30 -15.74
CA LEU A 191 -8.64 6.28 -16.55
C LEU A 191 -9.53 6.99 -17.56
N THR A 192 -10.50 6.27 -18.15
CA THR A 192 -11.39 6.81 -19.20
C THR A 192 -12.62 7.51 -18.66
N ALA A 193 -12.94 7.33 -17.38
CA ALA A 193 -14.08 7.98 -16.71
C ALA A 193 -13.73 9.31 -16.03
N GLY A 194 -12.44 9.65 -15.91
CA GLY A 194 -11.94 10.92 -15.35
C GLY A 194 -11.67 11.93 -16.41
#